data_9bbc44d96e46bf1f7617e09c8c71c6d6
#
_entry.id   9bbc44d96e46bf1f7617e09c8c71c6d6
#
_cell.length_a   1.000
_cell.length_b   1.000
_cell.length_c   1.000
_cell.angle_alpha   90.00
_cell.angle_beta   90.00
_cell.angle_gamma   90.00
#
_symmetry.space_group_name_H-M   'P 1'
#
loop_
_entity.id
_entity.type
_entity.pdbx_description
1 polymer ?
#
loop_
_entity_poly.entity_id
_entity_poly.type
_entity_poly.pdbx_seq_one_letter_code
_entity_poly.pdbx_strand_id
1 'polypeptide(L)'
;LVLNRFFDLYNRKIFSRFLFLLFCWLILIFTSSLINGNFINKANAQSCTTNLPVSAVTASGNDGNVPSNVLDNNLNTRWSSNGIGQFIRADLGSIKNICSVDIAWYNGNARQYHFVIATSTDGTTFTNKFSGDSSGTTLNSQKYTIPATDARYVRITVNGNTANNWASITELDIFGSSSTSNVDKFGIKKLYPSKSGGEEWFMDMNNPLGDSRFNPQNTITKNPDGSWKMKSTQVRMNVYTSTGYDSDDIPTLDHSVIASKGYMLASNDWRNFEMTQYVKVNTSPSDDNFAPYGRGGRHTGSGAPSGCEGSSLKGDVFFSGKVRFAKEQWHVSYVFTNIKTATSTIEDKWVGIKFIVYNFVENSKVVVKTELWLDINNNGNFVKVDENVDRGGWGTEGTECGGAPDQIISWGGPITTFRWDTATDVDFKNLSVREILPPQ
;
A
#
# COMPACT_ATOMS: atom_id res chain seq x y z
N LEU A 1 84.71 -7.34 9.27
CA LEU A 1 83.95 -6.24 8.59
C LEU A 1 82.84 -6.77 7.66
N VAL A 2 82.95 -8.00 7.14
CA VAL A 2 81.96 -8.55 6.19
C VAL A 2 80.70 -9.15 6.90
N LEU A 3 80.86 -9.67 8.11
CA LEU A 3 79.78 -10.32 8.84
C LEU A 3 78.69 -9.32 9.37
N ASN A 4 79.13 -8.14 9.73
CA ASN A 4 78.20 -7.11 10.27
C ASN A 4 77.29 -6.48 9.17
N ARG A 5 77.71 -6.48 7.89
CA ARG A 5 76.84 -5.99 6.80
C ARG A 5 75.77 -7.00 6.39
N PHE A 6 76.00 -8.31 6.63
CA PHE A 6 74.94 -9.33 6.31
C PHE A 6 73.83 -9.32 7.34
N PHE A 7 74.13 -9.07 8.60
CA PHE A 7 73.11 -8.99 9.66
C PHE A 7 72.22 -7.76 9.49
N ASP A 8 72.70 -6.62 9.06
CA ASP A 8 71.99 -5.40 8.87
C ASP A 8 71.01 -5.49 7.65
N LEU A 9 71.43 -6.17 6.58
CA LEU A 9 70.54 -6.41 5.41
C LEU A 9 69.47 -7.45 5.67
N TYR A 10 69.70 -8.43 6.53
CA TYR A 10 68.72 -9.45 6.90
C TYR A 10 67.64 -8.85 7.81
N ASN A 11 68.00 -8.06 8.78
CA ASN A 11 67.07 -7.37 9.68
C ASN A 11 66.22 -6.31 8.95
N ARG A 12 66.78 -5.59 7.96
CA ARG A 12 66.01 -4.66 7.14
C ARG A 12 64.97 -5.36 6.26
N LYS A 13 65.22 -6.53 5.73
CA LYS A 13 64.23 -7.31 4.94
C LYS A 13 63.13 -7.90 5.81
N ILE A 14 63.42 -8.32 7.04
CA ILE A 14 62.42 -8.83 7.98
C ILE A 14 61.56 -7.68 8.46
N PHE A 15 62.13 -6.53 8.81
CA PHE A 15 61.41 -5.37 9.25
C PHE A 15 60.49 -4.77 8.16
N SER A 16 60.95 -4.77 6.91
CA SER A 16 60.12 -4.33 5.77
C SER A 16 58.96 -5.29 5.48
N ARG A 17 59.14 -6.60 5.62
CA ARG A 17 58.06 -7.59 5.46
C ARG A 17 57.05 -7.52 6.63
N PHE A 18 57.52 -7.26 7.84
CA PHE A 18 56.63 -7.09 9.00
C PHE A 18 55.83 -5.79 8.90
N LEU A 19 56.43 -4.72 8.44
CA LEU A 19 55.76 -3.44 8.21
C LEU A 19 54.73 -3.53 7.07
N PHE A 20 55.05 -4.29 5.99
CA PHE A 20 54.11 -4.52 4.87
C PHE A 20 52.94 -5.40 5.27
N LEU A 21 53.16 -6.44 6.09
CA LEU A 21 52.09 -7.27 6.64
C LEU A 21 51.20 -6.50 7.64
N LEU A 22 51.79 -5.63 8.46
CA LEU A 22 51.00 -4.76 9.36
C LEU A 22 50.20 -3.75 8.57
N PHE A 23 50.69 -3.19 7.48
CA PHE A 23 49.98 -2.26 6.61
C PHE A 23 48.86 -2.96 5.84
N CYS A 24 49.07 -4.17 5.35
CA CYS A 24 47.99 -4.98 4.75
C CYS A 24 46.93 -5.38 5.77
N TRP A 25 47.30 -5.66 7.03
CA TRP A 25 46.33 -5.99 8.09
C TRP A 25 45.51 -4.76 8.50
N LEU A 26 46.10 -3.56 8.57
CA LEU A 26 45.43 -2.30 8.81
C LEU A 26 44.49 -1.92 7.66
N ILE A 27 44.87 -2.18 6.40
CA ILE A 27 43.98 -1.95 5.25
C ILE A 27 42.81 -2.94 5.27
N LEU A 28 43.01 -4.20 5.66
CA LEU A 28 41.93 -5.18 5.81
C LEU A 28 40.96 -4.83 6.94
N ILE A 29 41.42 -4.24 8.03
CA ILE A 29 40.57 -3.77 9.13
C ILE A 29 39.80 -2.52 8.70
N PHE A 30 40.41 -1.61 7.93
CA PHE A 30 39.70 -0.42 7.42
C PHE A 30 38.72 -0.75 6.30
N THR A 31 38.98 -1.74 5.45
CA THR A 31 38.02 -2.17 4.42
C THR A 31 36.89 -2.99 4.99
N SER A 32 37.07 -3.75 6.08
CA SER A 32 35.98 -4.43 6.77
C SER A 32 35.09 -3.47 7.56
N SER A 33 35.60 -2.32 8.00
CA SER A 33 34.78 -1.26 8.63
C SER A 33 33.96 -0.42 7.63
N LEU A 34 34.35 -0.42 6.34
CA LEU A 34 33.63 0.27 5.28
C LEU A 34 32.59 -0.60 4.57
N ILE A 35 32.65 -1.95 4.77
CA ILE A 35 31.65 -2.87 4.19
C ILE A 35 30.52 -3.18 5.19
N ASN A 36 30.68 -2.89 6.47
CA ASN A 36 29.58 -2.80 7.42
C ASN A 36 28.96 -1.39 7.43
N GLY A 37 28.71 -0.83 6.26
CA GLY A 37 27.70 0.17 6.08
C GLY A 37 26.38 -0.49 6.48
N ASN A 38 26.00 -0.33 7.75
CA ASN A 38 24.60 -0.40 8.13
C ASN A 38 23.87 0.49 7.13
N PHE A 39 23.29 -0.09 6.11
CA PHE A 39 22.05 0.45 5.55
C PHE A 39 21.05 0.39 6.70
N ILE A 40 21.18 1.32 7.63
CA ILE A 40 20.03 1.76 8.38
C ILE A 40 19.11 2.24 7.27
N ASN A 41 18.18 1.35 6.84
CA ASN A 41 16.93 1.83 6.27
C ASN A 41 16.48 2.86 7.31
N LYS A 42 16.66 4.15 7.01
CA LYS A 42 15.85 5.18 7.63
C LYS A 42 14.44 4.77 7.26
N ALA A 43 13.84 3.96 8.11
CA ALA A 43 12.40 3.88 8.17
C ALA A 43 12.01 5.36 8.24
N ASN A 44 11.44 5.91 7.18
CA ASN A 44 10.87 7.23 7.20
C ASN A 44 10.01 7.23 8.44
N ALA A 45 10.39 8.05 9.43
CA ALA A 45 9.61 8.18 10.64
C ALA A 45 8.26 8.72 10.16
N GLN A 46 7.29 7.83 10.08
CA GLN A 46 5.96 8.11 9.61
C GLN A 46 5.40 9.23 10.48
N SER A 47 5.10 10.39 9.87
CA SER A 47 4.69 11.56 10.62
C SER A 47 3.35 11.28 11.31
N CYS A 48 3.36 11.37 12.65
CA CYS A 48 2.19 11.21 13.49
C CYS A 48 1.46 12.56 13.64
N THR A 49 0.87 13.06 12.55
CA THR A 49 0.32 14.42 12.48
C THR A 49 -1.13 14.48 12.01
N THR A 50 -1.69 13.37 11.52
CA THR A 50 -3.07 13.34 11.04
C THR A 50 -4.02 13.18 12.21
N ASN A 51 -4.89 14.17 12.50
CA ASN A 51 -5.97 14.01 13.46
C ASN A 51 -7.00 13.01 12.88
N LEU A 52 -7.27 11.94 13.65
CA LEU A 52 -8.17 10.87 13.29
C LEU A 52 -9.56 11.19 13.87
N PRO A 53 -10.61 11.35 13.02
CA PRO A 53 -11.94 11.66 13.52
C PRO A 53 -12.47 10.55 14.43
N VAL A 54 -12.99 10.91 15.59
CA VAL A 54 -13.67 10.02 16.54
C VAL A 54 -15.14 9.95 16.16
N SER A 55 -15.61 8.74 15.81
CA SER A 55 -16.99 8.51 15.38
C SER A 55 -17.95 8.42 16.56
N ALA A 56 -17.50 7.95 17.72
CA ALA A 56 -18.28 7.86 18.94
C ALA A 56 -17.38 7.81 20.16
N VAL A 57 -17.89 8.28 21.30
CA VAL A 57 -17.20 8.20 22.59
C VAL A 57 -18.15 7.64 23.66
N THR A 58 -17.63 6.74 24.50
CA THR A 58 -18.34 6.14 25.64
C THR A 58 -17.44 6.14 26.86
N ALA A 59 -18.02 6.04 28.06
CA ALA A 59 -17.25 5.98 29.30
C ALA A 59 -17.83 4.98 30.29
N SER A 60 -17.07 4.63 31.33
CA SER A 60 -17.49 3.78 32.44
C SER A 60 -18.61 4.40 33.29
N GLY A 61 -18.70 5.76 33.31
CA GLY A 61 -19.71 6.54 34.03
C GLY A 61 -19.49 8.02 33.78
N ASN A 62 -20.37 8.87 34.34
CA ASN A 62 -20.22 10.31 34.40
C ASN A 62 -21.02 10.89 35.59
N ASP A 63 -20.72 12.12 35.98
CA ASP A 63 -21.38 12.88 37.03
C ASP A 63 -22.34 13.95 36.51
N GLY A 64 -22.78 13.83 35.26
CA GLY A 64 -23.51 14.85 34.50
C GLY A 64 -22.63 15.57 33.48
N ASN A 65 -21.29 15.50 33.63
CA ASN A 65 -20.33 15.89 32.61
C ASN A 65 -20.09 14.72 31.65
N VAL A 66 -20.80 14.73 30.55
CA VAL A 66 -20.95 13.60 29.62
C VAL A 66 -19.70 13.35 28.76
N PRO A 67 -19.50 12.11 28.26
CA PRO A 67 -18.31 11.77 27.45
C PRO A 67 -18.12 12.62 26.19
N SER A 68 -19.19 13.07 25.53
CA SER A 68 -19.11 13.89 24.31
C SER A 68 -18.38 15.23 24.50
N ASN A 69 -18.30 15.72 25.73
CA ASN A 69 -17.61 16.98 26.04
C ASN A 69 -16.09 16.95 25.75
N VAL A 70 -15.50 15.78 25.55
CA VAL A 70 -14.08 15.70 25.21
C VAL A 70 -13.80 15.86 23.71
N LEU A 71 -14.84 16.12 22.90
CA LEU A 71 -14.76 16.26 21.43
C LEU A 71 -15.34 17.61 20.95
N ASP A 72 -15.66 18.53 21.85
CA ASP A 72 -16.37 19.77 21.51
C ASP A 72 -15.45 20.97 21.27
N ASN A 73 -14.14 20.79 21.38
CA ASN A 73 -13.10 21.81 21.24
C ASN A 73 -13.28 22.96 22.25
N ASN A 74 -13.77 22.66 23.46
CA ASN A 74 -14.04 23.65 24.50
C ASN A 74 -13.43 23.24 25.84
N LEU A 75 -12.30 23.79 26.20
CA LEU A 75 -11.59 23.50 27.45
C LEU A 75 -12.39 23.85 28.73
N ASN A 76 -13.55 24.51 28.63
CA ASN A 76 -14.43 24.81 29.78
C ASN A 76 -15.45 23.69 30.05
N THR A 77 -15.63 22.76 29.14
CA THR A 77 -16.42 21.55 29.32
C THR A 77 -15.53 20.36 29.61
N ARG A 78 -16.07 19.25 30.10
CA ARG A 78 -15.28 18.05 30.40
C ARG A 78 -16.13 16.81 30.46
N TRP A 79 -15.55 15.67 30.32
CA TRP A 79 -16.04 14.42 30.91
C TRP A 79 -15.49 14.28 32.33
N SER A 80 -16.29 13.76 33.24
CA SER A 80 -15.86 13.53 34.63
C SER A 80 -16.56 12.32 35.24
N SER A 81 -15.79 11.49 35.97
CA SER A 81 -16.32 10.33 36.70
C SER A 81 -15.51 10.08 37.98
N ASN A 82 -16.18 9.68 39.08
CA ASN A 82 -15.53 9.45 40.35
C ASN A 82 -15.10 7.99 40.51
N GLY A 83 -13.89 7.76 40.97
CA GLY A 83 -13.33 6.46 41.31
C GLY A 83 -12.06 6.11 40.53
N ILE A 84 -11.28 5.20 41.10
CA ILE A 84 -10.08 4.65 40.48
C ILE A 84 -10.49 3.71 39.35
N GLY A 85 -9.78 3.77 38.20
CA GLY A 85 -10.05 2.90 37.04
C GLY A 85 -11.20 3.36 36.16
N GLN A 86 -11.71 4.57 36.37
CA GLN A 86 -12.70 5.14 35.45
C GLN A 86 -12.07 5.33 34.06
N PHE A 87 -12.83 5.04 33.03
CA PHE A 87 -12.31 5.13 31.66
C PHE A 87 -13.24 5.86 30.70
N ILE A 88 -12.63 6.46 29.69
CA ILE A 88 -13.28 6.92 28.48
C ILE A 88 -12.74 6.15 27.27
N ARG A 89 -13.61 5.83 26.31
CA ARG A 89 -13.28 5.03 25.12
C ARG A 89 -13.77 5.75 23.87
N ALA A 90 -12.83 6.07 22.99
CA ALA A 90 -13.11 6.57 21.65
C ALA A 90 -13.19 5.42 20.64
N ASP A 91 -14.16 5.48 19.71
CA ASP A 91 -14.32 4.62 18.55
C ASP A 91 -14.02 5.42 17.28
N LEU A 92 -13.04 4.99 16.49
CA LEU A 92 -12.65 5.63 15.22
C LEU A 92 -13.50 5.15 14.02
N GLY A 93 -14.53 4.31 14.26
CA GLY A 93 -15.41 3.77 13.23
C GLY A 93 -14.79 2.64 12.39
N SER A 94 -13.46 2.65 12.21
CA SER A 94 -12.70 1.62 11.51
C SER A 94 -11.28 1.54 12.08
N ILE A 95 -10.56 0.46 11.75
CA ILE A 95 -9.15 0.31 12.14
C ILE A 95 -8.32 1.41 11.49
N LYS A 96 -7.53 2.13 12.29
CA LYS A 96 -6.58 3.17 11.90
C LYS A 96 -5.22 2.89 12.52
N ASN A 97 -4.16 3.40 11.91
CA ASN A 97 -2.83 3.35 12.51
C ASN A 97 -2.65 4.53 13.45
N ILE A 98 -2.66 4.26 14.75
CA ILE A 98 -2.60 5.27 15.83
C ILE A 98 -1.17 5.35 16.34
N CYS A 99 -0.65 6.55 16.56
CA CYS A 99 0.72 6.77 17.04
C CYS A 99 0.84 7.85 18.12
N SER A 100 -0.18 8.65 18.40
CA SER A 100 -0.26 9.49 19.60
C SER A 100 -1.70 9.82 19.99
N VAL A 101 -1.84 10.20 21.24
CA VAL A 101 -3.09 10.69 21.83
C VAL A 101 -2.77 12.00 22.54
N ASP A 102 -3.52 13.05 22.23
CA ASP A 102 -3.39 14.35 22.89
C ASP A 102 -4.56 14.52 23.86
N ILE A 103 -4.26 14.84 25.13
CA ILE A 103 -5.25 14.91 26.20
C ILE A 103 -5.10 16.24 26.94
N ALA A 104 -6.19 17.00 27.01
CA ALA A 104 -6.30 18.15 27.92
C ALA A 104 -7.02 17.72 29.21
N TRP A 105 -6.42 18.03 30.33
CA TRP A 105 -6.85 17.60 31.63
C TRP A 105 -7.51 18.74 32.42
N TYR A 106 -8.68 18.47 33.01
CA TYR A 106 -9.34 19.46 33.86
C TYR A 106 -8.46 19.83 35.07
N ASN A 107 -8.20 21.13 35.27
CA ASN A 107 -7.22 21.64 36.27
C ASN A 107 -5.83 20.97 36.12
N GLY A 108 -5.44 20.61 34.88
CA GLY A 108 -4.15 19.96 34.58
C GLY A 108 -2.92 20.80 34.84
N ASN A 109 -3.11 22.10 35.18
CA ASN A 109 -2.06 23.01 35.67
C ASN A 109 -1.87 23.00 37.20
N ALA A 110 -2.69 22.25 37.95
CA ALA A 110 -2.69 22.21 39.41
C ALA A 110 -2.65 20.78 39.98
N ARG A 111 -2.79 19.75 39.15
CA ARG A 111 -2.73 18.35 39.56
C ARG A 111 -2.29 17.46 38.42
N GLN A 112 -1.65 16.33 38.77
CA GLN A 112 -1.24 15.28 37.85
C GLN A 112 -2.27 14.14 37.86
N TYR A 113 -2.65 13.64 36.70
CA TYR A 113 -3.50 12.48 36.55
C TYR A 113 -2.66 11.24 36.27
N HIS A 114 -2.94 10.14 36.96
CA HIS A 114 -2.34 8.83 36.74
C HIS A 114 -3.20 8.08 35.73
N PHE A 115 -2.66 7.61 34.59
CA PHE A 115 -3.49 7.03 33.58
C PHE A 115 -2.77 6.01 32.70
N VAL A 116 -3.58 5.25 31.95
CA VAL A 116 -3.14 4.26 30.97
C VAL A 116 -3.88 4.52 29.65
N ILE A 117 -3.14 4.51 28.54
CA ILE A 117 -3.69 4.46 27.19
C ILE A 117 -3.63 3.02 26.69
N ALA A 118 -4.75 2.45 26.29
CA ALA A 118 -4.85 1.11 25.72
C ALA A 118 -5.59 1.17 24.39
N THR A 119 -5.25 0.26 23.47
CA THR A 119 -5.86 0.17 22.15
C THR A 119 -6.49 -1.21 21.93
N SER A 120 -7.49 -1.25 21.03
CA SER A 120 -8.20 -2.50 20.68
C SER A 120 -8.67 -2.43 19.22
N THR A 121 -8.74 -3.58 18.55
CA THR A 121 -9.37 -3.73 17.23
C THR A 121 -10.83 -4.13 17.32
N ASP A 122 -11.23 -4.84 18.40
CA ASP A 122 -12.56 -5.44 18.59
C ASP A 122 -13.44 -4.75 19.65
N GLY A 123 -12.86 -3.80 20.40
CA GLY A 123 -13.55 -3.06 21.48
C GLY A 123 -13.74 -3.86 22.77
N THR A 124 -13.23 -5.08 22.86
CA THR A 124 -13.33 -5.98 24.02
C THR A 124 -11.97 -6.26 24.64
N THR A 125 -10.99 -6.64 23.83
CA THR A 125 -9.62 -6.95 24.26
C THR A 125 -8.73 -5.75 24.08
N PHE A 126 -8.23 -5.16 25.18
CA PHE A 126 -7.40 -3.97 25.17
C PHE A 126 -5.95 -4.26 25.55
N THR A 127 -5.01 -3.74 24.76
CA THR A 127 -3.57 -3.82 25.01
C THR A 127 -3.02 -2.46 25.43
N ASN A 128 -2.37 -2.39 26.57
CA ASN A 128 -1.75 -1.17 27.07
C ASN A 128 -0.61 -0.71 26.15
N LYS A 129 -0.61 0.58 25.81
CA LYS A 129 0.39 1.21 24.94
C LYS A 129 1.20 2.29 25.66
N PHE A 130 0.62 2.89 26.68
CA PHE A 130 1.25 3.92 27.52
C PHE A 130 0.72 3.81 28.95
N SER A 131 1.58 4.04 29.93
CA SER A 131 1.21 4.21 31.34
C SER A 131 2.09 5.30 31.92
N GLY A 132 1.51 6.27 32.59
CA GLY A 132 2.24 7.40 33.16
C GLY A 132 1.34 8.47 33.74
N ASP A 133 1.90 9.65 33.89
CA ASP A 133 1.26 10.81 34.55
C ASP A 133 1.15 11.98 33.57
N SER A 134 0.15 12.84 33.80
CA SER A 134 0.08 14.15 33.15
C SER A 134 1.10 15.11 33.78
N SER A 135 1.47 16.19 33.11
CA SER A 135 2.51 17.12 33.59
C SER A 135 2.14 17.84 34.88
N GLY A 136 0.87 18.09 35.15
CA GLY A 136 0.43 18.92 36.26
C GLY A 136 0.69 20.41 36.09
N THR A 137 1.06 20.88 34.90
CA THR A 137 1.57 22.26 34.69
C THR A 137 0.82 23.04 33.61
N THR A 138 -0.14 22.44 32.90
CA THR A 138 -0.84 23.08 31.78
C THR A 138 -2.31 22.64 31.67
N LEU A 139 -3.16 23.54 31.18
CA LEU A 139 -4.53 23.26 30.78
C LEU A 139 -4.63 22.84 29.30
N ASN A 140 -3.58 23.10 28.51
CA ASN A 140 -3.55 22.72 27.09
C ASN A 140 -3.36 21.22 26.91
N SER A 141 -3.74 20.72 25.75
CA SER A 141 -3.52 19.32 25.35
C SER A 141 -2.05 18.93 25.46
N GLN A 142 -1.80 17.77 26.04
CA GLN A 142 -0.49 17.16 26.20
C GLN A 142 -0.41 15.93 25.32
N LYS A 143 0.64 15.85 24.49
CA LYS A 143 0.86 14.75 23.55
C LYS A 143 1.49 13.55 24.22
N TYR A 144 0.86 12.39 24.09
CA TYR A 144 1.36 11.10 24.54
C TYR A 144 1.62 10.22 23.33
N THR A 145 2.91 10.01 23.00
CA THR A 145 3.32 9.14 21.90
C THR A 145 3.21 7.68 22.33
N ILE A 146 2.61 6.86 21.48
CA ILE A 146 2.52 5.41 21.65
C ILE A 146 3.20 4.70 20.47
N PRO A 147 3.64 3.44 20.61
CA PRO A 147 4.09 2.66 19.46
C PRO A 147 2.99 2.62 18.39
N ALA A 148 3.35 2.92 17.14
CA ALA A 148 2.41 2.89 16.03
C ALA A 148 1.65 1.54 15.99
N THR A 149 0.33 1.61 16.08
CA THR A 149 -0.52 0.43 16.32
C THR A 149 -1.82 0.55 15.51
N ASP A 150 -2.17 -0.50 14.81
CA ASP A 150 -3.47 -0.60 14.15
C ASP A 150 -4.55 -0.92 15.19
N ALA A 151 -5.53 0.00 15.34
CA ALA A 151 -6.65 -0.14 16.25
C ALA A 151 -7.86 0.67 15.80
N ARG A 152 -9.05 0.24 16.21
CA ARG A 152 -10.30 0.98 16.06
C ARG A 152 -10.66 1.74 17.32
N TYR A 153 -10.31 1.21 18.49
CA TYR A 153 -10.69 1.77 19.78
C TYR A 153 -9.46 2.23 20.56
N VAL A 154 -9.58 3.42 21.18
CA VAL A 154 -8.61 3.95 22.15
C VAL A 154 -9.31 4.13 23.49
N ARG A 155 -8.77 3.59 24.56
CA ARG A 155 -9.30 3.71 25.91
C ARG A 155 -8.29 4.40 26.81
N ILE A 156 -8.71 5.49 27.47
CA ILE A 156 -7.96 6.18 28.51
C ILE A 156 -8.56 5.76 29.85
N THR A 157 -7.79 4.99 30.65
CA THR A 157 -8.17 4.62 32.01
C THR A 157 -7.45 5.52 32.99
N VAL A 158 -8.19 6.21 33.85
CA VAL A 158 -7.65 7.15 34.82
C VAL A 158 -7.70 6.53 36.22
N ASN A 159 -6.55 6.52 36.88
CA ASN A 159 -6.37 5.96 38.20
C ASN A 159 -6.28 7.06 39.29
N GLY A 160 -7.12 8.10 39.15
CA GLY A 160 -7.15 9.26 40.01
C GLY A 160 -6.10 10.31 39.64
N ASN A 161 -5.89 11.25 40.52
CA ASN A 161 -4.93 12.35 40.39
C ASN A 161 -4.34 12.73 41.74
N THR A 162 -3.36 13.60 41.78
CA THR A 162 -2.67 14.01 43.03
C THR A 162 -3.56 14.67 44.06
N ALA A 163 -4.77 15.09 43.72
CA ALA A 163 -5.71 15.74 44.66
C ALA A 163 -6.85 14.81 45.11
N ASN A 164 -7.27 13.87 44.27
CA ASN A 164 -8.43 13.01 44.53
C ASN A 164 -8.55 11.82 43.52
N ASN A 165 -9.61 11.03 43.64
CA ASN A 165 -9.85 9.87 42.79
C ASN A 165 -10.68 10.17 41.51
N TRP A 166 -10.90 11.43 41.16
CA TRP A 166 -11.68 11.83 40.00
C TRP A 166 -10.89 11.70 38.70
N ALA A 167 -11.53 11.10 37.69
CA ALA A 167 -11.15 11.22 36.29
C ALA A 167 -11.83 12.47 35.70
N SER A 168 -11.07 13.35 35.03
CA SER A 168 -11.65 14.52 34.36
C SER A 168 -10.78 14.93 33.17
N ILE A 169 -11.35 14.86 31.99
CA ILE A 169 -10.72 15.18 30.70
C ILE A 169 -11.56 16.26 30.01
N THR A 170 -10.93 17.34 29.56
CA THR A 170 -11.59 18.43 28.84
C THR A 170 -11.57 18.19 27.32
N GLU A 171 -10.45 17.69 26.75
CA GLU A 171 -10.33 17.38 25.32
C GLU A 171 -9.53 16.11 25.07
N LEU A 172 -9.87 15.41 23.98
CA LEU A 172 -9.23 14.18 23.55
C LEU A 172 -9.11 14.18 22.02
N ASP A 173 -7.89 14.27 21.53
CA ASP A 173 -7.56 14.09 20.12
C ASP A 173 -6.72 12.84 19.92
N ILE A 174 -6.97 12.12 18.83
CA ILE A 174 -6.23 10.92 18.47
C ILE A 174 -5.51 11.18 17.16
N PHE A 175 -4.19 10.97 17.17
CA PHE A 175 -3.37 11.18 15.98
C PHE A 175 -2.85 9.85 15.45
N GLY A 176 -2.87 9.78 14.15
CA GLY A 176 -2.33 8.66 13.40
C GLY A 176 -1.35 9.11 12.34
N SER A 177 -0.70 8.13 11.80
CA SER A 177 -0.08 8.31 10.51
C SER A 177 -1.14 8.15 9.43
N SER A 178 -0.97 8.82 8.33
CA SER A 178 -1.78 8.60 7.13
C SER A 178 -1.59 7.20 6.52
N SER A 179 -0.80 6.33 7.16
CA SER A 179 -0.66 4.95 6.71
C SER A 179 -1.84 4.13 7.21
N THR A 180 -2.65 3.78 6.29
CA THR A 180 -3.52 2.61 6.29
C THR A 180 -2.78 1.37 6.81
N SER A 181 -3.50 0.49 7.52
CA SER A 181 -3.05 -0.88 7.84
C SER A 181 -2.14 -1.46 6.75
N ASN A 182 -1.05 -2.13 7.16
CA ASN A 182 -0.15 -2.84 6.22
C ASN A 182 -0.86 -3.97 5.46
N VAL A 183 -2.11 -4.26 5.79
CA VAL A 183 -2.98 -5.19 5.07
C VAL A 183 -4.21 -4.46 4.52
N ASP A 184 -4.76 -5.02 3.47
CA ASP A 184 -5.99 -4.54 2.86
C ASP A 184 -7.25 -5.08 3.57
N LYS A 185 -8.44 -4.82 2.99
CA LYS A 185 -9.74 -5.30 3.51
C LYS A 185 -9.82 -6.81 3.64
N PHE A 186 -9.06 -7.57 2.85
CA PHE A 186 -8.99 -9.02 2.88
C PHE A 186 -7.91 -9.59 3.81
N GLY A 187 -7.18 -8.72 4.52
CA GLY A 187 -6.03 -9.12 5.33
C GLY A 187 -4.76 -9.40 4.50
N ILE A 188 -4.75 -9.03 3.22
CA ILE A 188 -3.61 -9.24 2.31
C ILE A 188 -2.63 -8.09 2.46
N LYS A 189 -1.34 -8.41 2.60
CA LYS A 189 -0.27 -7.43 2.74
C LYS A 189 -0.26 -6.43 1.58
N LYS A 190 -0.31 -5.15 1.89
CA LYS A 190 -0.06 -4.05 0.95
C LYS A 190 1.44 -3.92 0.71
N LEU A 191 1.86 -3.78 -0.53
CA LEU A 191 3.28 -3.57 -0.84
C LEU A 191 3.67 -2.11 -0.76
N TYR A 192 2.73 -1.22 -1.06
CA TYR A 192 2.86 0.23 -0.91
C TYR A 192 1.70 0.79 -0.10
N PRO A 193 1.87 1.89 0.64
CA PRO A 193 0.78 2.55 1.34
C PRO A 193 -0.34 2.95 0.36
N SER A 194 -1.59 2.89 0.81
CA SER A 194 -2.68 3.51 0.05
C SER A 194 -2.49 5.03 0.01
N LYS A 195 -2.83 5.64 -1.11
CA LYS A 195 -2.91 7.09 -1.25
C LYS A 195 -4.06 7.61 -0.37
N SER A 196 -3.79 8.61 0.46
CA SER A 196 -4.83 9.23 1.29
C SER A 196 -5.92 9.84 0.40
N GLY A 197 -7.19 9.45 0.61
CA GLY A 197 -8.31 9.85 -0.23
C GLY A 197 -8.26 9.30 -1.67
N GLY A 198 -7.38 8.33 -1.91
CA GLY A 198 -7.27 7.65 -3.20
C GLY A 198 -8.40 6.65 -3.43
N GLU A 199 -8.58 6.30 -4.67
CA GLU A 199 -9.60 5.36 -5.09
C GLU A 199 -9.23 3.94 -4.68
N GLU A 200 -10.18 3.22 -4.06
CA GLU A 200 -10.05 1.81 -3.71
C GLU A 200 -11.30 1.05 -4.13
N TRP A 201 -11.09 -0.15 -4.61
CA TRP A 201 -12.14 -1.12 -4.90
C TRP A 201 -11.74 -2.49 -4.36
N PHE A 202 -12.71 -3.19 -3.76
CA PHE A 202 -12.57 -4.55 -3.26
C PHE A 202 -13.80 -5.34 -3.65
N MET A 203 -13.63 -6.46 -4.32
CA MET A 203 -14.72 -7.37 -4.69
C MET A 203 -15.56 -7.73 -3.46
N ASP A 204 -16.87 -7.57 -3.53
CA ASP A 204 -17.74 -8.13 -2.50
C ASP A 204 -17.82 -9.66 -2.70
N MET A 205 -17.13 -10.39 -1.81
CA MET A 205 -17.07 -11.85 -1.88
C MET A 205 -18.43 -12.52 -1.61
N ASN A 206 -19.42 -11.79 -1.08
CA ASN A 206 -20.76 -12.33 -0.87
C ASN A 206 -21.69 -12.08 -2.06
N ASN A 207 -21.61 -10.89 -2.66
CA ASN A 207 -22.47 -10.48 -3.77
C ASN A 207 -21.71 -9.56 -4.75
N PRO A 208 -20.74 -10.05 -5.54
CA PRO A 208 -19.95 -9.19 -6.42
C PRO A 208 -20.76 -8.50 -7.51
N LEU A 209 -21.86 -9.12 -7.96
CA LEU A 209 -22.72 -8.56 -9.01
C LEU A 209 -23.64 -7.44 -8.48
N GLY A 210 -23.70 -7.22 -7.17
CA GLY A 210 -24.40 -6.10 -6.57
C GLY A 210 -23.60 -4.77 -6.61
N ASP A 211 -22.34 -4.80 -7.01
CA ASP A 211 -21.48 -3.63 -7.14
C ASP A 211 -21.45 -3.18 -8.61
N SER A 212 -22.04 -2.02 -8.91
CA SER A 212 -22.07 -1.44 -10.27
C SER A 212 -20.70 -1.12 -10.85
N ARG A 213 -19.67 -1.06 -10.01
CA ARG A 213 -18.28 -0.86 -10.41
C ARG A 213 -17.61 -2.12 -10.96
N PHE A 214 -18.22 -3.29 -10.75
CA PHE A 214 -17.70 -4.57 -11.19
C PHE A 214 -18.52 -5.15 -12.35
N ASN A 215 -17.87 -5.36 -13.49
CA ASN A 215 -18.48 -6.01 -14.64
C ASN A 215 -17.62 -7.22 -15.08
N PRO A 216 -17.99 -8.45 -14.71
CA PRO A 216 -17.25 -9.64 -15.10
C PRO A 216 -17.42 -10.00 -16.58
N GLN A 217 -18.37 -9.37 -17.29
CA GLN A 217 -18.74 -9.61 -18.70
C GLN A 217 -19.21 -11.06 -19.03
N ASN A 218 -19.02 -11.99 -18.11
CA ASN A 218 -19.41 -13.39 -18.24
C ASN A 218 -20.04 -13.88 -16.93
N THR A 219 -20.78 -14.97 -17.01
CA THR A 219 -21.40 -15.58 -15.82
C THR A 219 -20.36 -16.10 -14.86
N ILE A 220 -20.47 -15.71 -13.60
CA ILE A 220 -19.68 -16.22 -12.48
C ILE A 220 -20.56 -17.02 -11.53
N THR A 221 -20.00 -18.08 -10.94
CA THR A 221 -20.70 -18.94 -9.97
C THR A 221 -19.91 -19.04 -8.68
N LYS A 222 -20.60 -19.07 -7.54
CA LYS A 222 -19.97 -19.18 -6.22
C LYS A 222 -19.62 -20.63 -5.92
N ASN A 223 -18.38 -20.89 -5.50
CA ASN A 223 -17.94 -22.18 -5.02
C ASN A 223 -18.31 -22.41 -3.55
N PRO A 224 -18.34 -23.67 -3.08
CA PRO A 224 -18.62 -23.97 -1.66
C PRO A 224 -17.61 -23.40 -0.66
N ASP A 225 -16.36 -23.15 -1.08
CA ASP A 225 -15.30 -22.55 -0.27
C ASP A 225 -15.39 -21.02 -0.18
N GLY A 226 -16.40 -20.41 -0.82
CA GLY A 226 -16.61 -18.97 -0.85
C GLY A 226 -15.87 -18.25 -1.98
N SER A 227 -14.99 -18.92 -2.73
CA SER A 227 -14.41 -18.38 -3.95
C SER A 227 -15.45 -18.32 -5.10
N TRP A 228 -15.07 -17.69 -6.19
CA TRP A 228 -15.90 -17.58 -7.39
C TRP A 228 -15.24 -18.32 -8.56
N LYS A 229 -16.04 -18.79 -9.47
CA LYS A 229 -15.63 -19.55 -10.66
C LYS A 229 -16.14 -18.88 -11.92
N MET A 230 -15.30 -18.88 -12.95
CA MET A 230 -15.68 -18.53 -14.31
C MET A 230 -15.29 -19.63 -15.28
N LYS A 231 -16.26 -20.08 -16.09
CA LYS A 231 -16.08 -21.04 -17.18
C LYS A 231 -16.24 -20.32 -18.51
N SER A 232 -15.24 -19.53 -18.87
CA SER A 232 -15.22 -18.80 -20.13
C SER A 232 -13.79 -18.55 -20.55
N THR A 233 -13.54 -18.57 -21.84
CA THR A 233 -12.34 -18.01 -22.47
C THR A 233 -12.57 -16.54 -22.80
N GLN A 234 -11.51 -15.80 -23.09
CA GLN A 234 -11.55 -14.36 -23.40
C GLN A 234 -12.20 -13.50 -22.30
N VAL A 235 -11.76 -13.74 -21.07
CA VAL A 235 -12.29 -13.06 -19.88
C VAL A 235 -11.72 -11.66 -19.76
N ARG A 236 -12.61 -10.70 -19.46
CA ARG A 236 -12.30 -9.30 -19.21
C ARG A 236 -13.17 -8.80 -18.04
N MET A 237 -12.75 -9.07 -16.81
CA MET A 237 -13.48 -8.57 -15.64
C MET A 237 -13.06 -7.14 -15.38
N ASN A 238 -13.92 -6.19 -15.68
CA ASN A 238 -13.66 -4.77 -15.54
C ASN A 238 -14.02 -4.26 -14.14
N VAL A 239 -13.19 -3.35 -13.65
CA VAL A 239 -13.43 -2.56 -12.43
C VAL A 239 -13.33 -1.08 -12.78
N TYR A 240 -14.40 -0.36 -12.49
CA TYR A 240 -14.50 1.06 -12.78
C TYR A 240 -14.16 1.91 -11.54
N THR A 241 -13.67 3.11 -11.77
CA THR A 241 -13.56 4.13 -10.71
C THR A 241 -14.94 4.58 -10.24
N SER A 242 -15.02 5.27 -9.11
CA SER A 242 -16.29 5.77 -8.54
C SER A 242 -16.88 6.99 -9.27
N THR A 243 -16.27 7.43 -10.35
CA THR A 243 -16.72 8.60 -11.14
C THR A 243 -17.99 8.38 -11.96
N GLY A 244 -18.57 7.17 -11.94
CA GLY A 244 -19.74 6.86 -12.75
C GLY A 244 -19.41 6.73 -14.23
N TYR A 245 -18.23 6.20 -14.55
CA TYR A 245 -17.81 5.92 -15.90
C TYR A 245 -18.84 5.03 -16.64
N ASP A 246 -19.42 5.56 -17.70
CA ASP A 246 -20.18 4.79 -18.67
C ASP A 246 -19.35 4.68 -19.95
N SER A 247 -19.12 3.46 -20.39
CA SER A 247 -18.35 3.20 -21.62
C SER A 247 -19.00 3.81 -22.85
N ASP A 248 -20.32 3.98 -22.83
CA ASP A 248 -21.08 4.53 -23.94
C ASP A 248 -21.06 6.05 -23.97
N ASP A 249 -20.79 6.69 -22.83
CA ASP A 249 -20.68 8.14 -22.69
C ASP A 249 -19.28 8.68 -23.05
N ILE A 250 -18.28 7.81 -23.27
CA ILE A 250 -16.97 8.27 -23.72
C ILE A 250 -17.01 8.39 -25.24
N PRO A 251 -17.04 9.62 -25.74
CA PRO A 251 -16.97 9.82 -27.18
C PRO A 251 -15.66 9.24 -27.72
N THR A 252 -15.67 8.79 -28.96
CA THR A 252 -14.48 8.48 -29.75
C THR A 252 -13.52 9.66 -29.61
N LEU A 253 -12.40 9.47 -28.92
CA LEU A 253 -11.63 10.59 -28.47
C LEU A 253 -10.68 11.07 -29.58
N ASP A 254 -10.69 12.35 -29.82
CA ASP A 254 -9.62 13.02 -30.55
C ASP A 254 -8.29 12.75 -29.82
N HIS A 255 -7.31 12.19 -30.52
CA HIS A 255 -6.01 11.80 -29.94
C HIS A 255 -5.28 12.94 -29.29
N SER A 256 -5.38 14.13 -29.86
CA SER A 256 -4.77 15.34 -29.30
C SER A 256 -5.40 15.70 -27.95
N VAL A 257 -6.69 15.47 -27.80
CA VAL A 257 -7.43 15.69 -26.56
C VAL A 257 -7.08 14.63 -25.53
N ILE A 258 -6.99 13.36 -25.91
CA ILE A 258 -6.56 12.27 -25.02
C ILE A 258 -5.13 12.52 -24.55
N ALA A 259 -4.20 12.79 -25.45
CA ALA A 259 -2.80 13.04 -25.13
C ALA A 259 -2.65 14.26 -24.20
N SER A 260 -3.41 15.33 -24.44
CA SER A 260 -3.38 16.54 -23.62
C SER A 260 -3.98 16.35 -22.23
N LYS A 261 -4.99 15.51 -22.08
CA LYS A 261 -5.68 15.20 -20.81
C LYS A 261 -5.11 13.97 -20.11
N GLY A 262 -4.16 13.27 -20.74
CA GLY A 262 -3.54 12.09 -20.17
C GLY A 262 -4.51 10.96 -19.87
N TYR A 263 -5.52 10.75 -20.68
CA TYR A 263 -6.59 9.75 -20.48
C TYR A 263 -7.34 9.85 -19.13
N MET A 264 -6.99 10.76 -18.27
CA MET A 264 -7.67 10.97 -17.01
C MET A 264 -8.98 11.68 -17.25
N LEU A 265 -10.08 10.98 -17.09
CA LEU A 265 -11.42 11.55 -17.13
C LEU A 265 -11.80 12.21 -15.82
N ALA A 266 -11.19 11.76 -14.73
CA ALA A 266 -11.37 12.31 -13.40
C ALA A 266 -10.08 12.20 -12.57
N SER A 267 -10.04 12.96 -11.46
CA SER A 267 -8.89 12.99 -10.55
C SER A 267 -8.62 11.66 -9.83
N ASN A 268 -9.63 10.79 -9.76
CA ASN A 268 -9.57 9.47 -9.13
C ASN A 268 -9.43 8.30 -10.12
N ASP A 269 -9.12 8.58 -11.39
CA ASP A 269 -8.79 7.52 -12.34
C ASP A 269 -7.54 6.76 -11.93
N TRP A 270 -7.53 5.45 -12.20
CA TRP A 270 -6.42 4.55 -11.84
C TRP A 270 -5.11 4.96 -12.51
N ARG A 271 -4.24 5.63 -11.76
CA ARG A 271 -2.92 6.07 -12.27
C ARG A 271 -1.75 5.36 -11.60
N ASN A 272 -1.64 5.48 -10.27
CA ASN A 272 -0.67 4.77 -9.47
C ASN A 272 -1.42 3.76 -8.63
N PHE A 273 -1.37 2.49 -9.01
CA PHE A 273 -2.25 1.50 -8.40
C PHE A 273 -1.56 0.17 -8.16
N GLU A 274 -2.12 -0.60 -7.23
CA GLU A 274 -1.86 -2.00 -6.98
C GLU A 274 -3.16 -2.78 -7.26
N MET A 275 -3.10 -3.71 -8.22
CA MET A 275 -4.11 -4.73 -8.43
C MET A 275 -3.71 -6.00 -7.71
N THR A 276 -4.66 -6.65 -7.04
CA THR A 276 -4.45 -7.93 -6.36
C THR A 276 -5.52 -8.92 -6.81
N GLN A 277 -5.11 -10.16 -7.08
CA GLN A 277 -6.01 -11.28 -7.36
C GLN A 277 -5.42 -12.57 -6.81
N TYR A 278 -6.28 -13.44 -6.29
CA TYR A 278 -5.96 -14.85 -6.08
C TYR A 278 -6.73 -15.67 -7.11
N VAL A 279 -6.00 -16.49 -7.84
CA VAL A 279 -6.53 -17.29 -8.96
C VAL A 279 -6.04 -18.73 -8.89
N LYS A 280 -6.86 -19.63 -9.43
CA LYS A 280 -6.52 -21.04 -9.63
C LYS A 280 -7.00 -21.46 -11.00
N VAL A 281 -6.09 -21.86 -11.86
CA VAL A 281 -6.42 -22.49 -13.16
C VAL A 281 -6.75 -23.95 -12.91
N ASN A 282 -7.99 -24.33 -13.16
CA ASN A 282 -8.43 -25.74 -13.08
C ASN A 282 -8.29 -26.46 -14.42
N THR A 283 -8.48 -25.73 -15.53
CA THR A 283 -8.33 -26.29 -16.88
C THR A 283 -7.89 -25.21 -17.86
N SER A 284 -6.83 -25.50 -18.60
CA SER A 284 -6.41 -24.73 -19.75
C SER A 284 -5.95 -25.65 -20.89
N PRO A 285 -6.38 -25.40 -22.13
CA PRO A 285 -5.97 -26.19 -23.30
C PRO A 285 -4.54 -25.85 -23.77
N SER A 286 -3.97 -24.74 -23.33
CA SER A 286 -2.64 -24.27 -23.73
C SER A 286 -2.02 -23.39 -22.65
N ASP A 287 -0.69 -23.23 -22.72
CA ASP A 287 0.02 -22.26 -21.90
C ASP A 287 -0.34 -20.83 -22.35
N ASP A 288 -1.07 -20.12 -21.50
CA ASP A 288 -1.40 -18.71 -21.66
C ASP A 288 -1.22 -18.02 -20.31
N ASN A 289 -1.80 -16.84 -20.10
CA ASN A 289 -1.48 -16.03 -18.94
C ASN A 289 -2.70 -15.35 -18.31
N PHE A 290 -2.58 -15.05 -17.02
CA PHE A 290 -3.31 -13.97 -16.39
C PHE A 290 -2.64 -12.65 -16.75
N ALA A 291 -3.40 -11.69 -17.26
CA ALA A 291 -2.91 -10.40 -17.72
C ALA A 291 -3.69 -9.23 -17.10
N PRO A 292 -3.58 -8.97 -15.79
CA PRO A 292 -4.14 -7.75 -15.22
C PRO A 292 -3.58 -6.52 -15.91
N TYR A 293 -4.44 -5.56 -16.21
CA TYR A 293 -4.03 -4.33 -16.88
C TYR A 293 -4.80 -3.11 -16.41
N GLY A 294 -4.21 -1.93 -16.66
CA GLY A 294 -4.81 -0.63 -16.38
C GLY A 294 -4.13 0.49 -17.14
N ARG A 295 -4.49 1.72 -16.82
CA ARG A 295 -4.13 2.94 -17.54
C ARG A 295 -4.71 3.00 -18.93
N GLY A 296 -5.86 2.37 -19.12
CA GLY A 296 -6.61 2.40 -20.34
C GLY A 296 -7.95 3.08 -20.16
N GLY A 297 -8.48 3.53 -21.27
CA GLY A 297 -9.88 3.90 -21.41
C GLY A 297 -10.71 2.76 -22.00
N ARG A 298 -11.77 3.12 -22.72
CA ARG A 298 -12.58 2.20 -23.47
C ARG A 298 -11.74 1.37 -24.45
N HIS A 299 -11.86 0.08 -24.35
CA HIS A 299 -11.26 -0.86 -25.29
C HIS A 299 -12.33 -1.25 -26.33
N THR A 300 -12.46 -0.45 -27.37
CA THR A 300 -13.41 -0.75 -28.45
C THR A 300 -12.68 -1.40 -29.62
N GLY A 301 -13.03 -2.64 -29.90
CA GLY A 301 -12.39 -3.43 -30.97
C GLY A 301 -12.73 -3.03 -32.41
N SER A 302 -13.57 -2.02 -32.64
CA SER A 302 -14.14 -1.75 -33.96
C SER A 302 -14.59 -0.31 -34.25
N GLY A 303 -14.19 0.66 -33.42
CA GLY A 303 -14.51 2.08 -33.66
C GLY A 303 -13.64 2.71 -34.76
N ALA A 304 -14.09 3.81 -35.35
CA ALA A 304 -13.30 4.59 -36.31
C ALA A 304 -12.72 5.84 -35.64
N PRO A 305 -11.44 6.15 -35.78
CA PRO A 305 -10.45 5.36 -36.47
C PRO A 305 -10.12 4.06 -35.72
N SER A 306 -10.30 2.95 -36.39
CA SER A 306 -10.15 1.61 -35.83
C SER A 306 -8.82 1.47 -35.10
N GLY A 307 -8.88 1.05 -33.84
CA GLY A 307 -7.71 0.75 -33.04
C GLY A 307 -7.10 1.89 -32.23
N CYS A 308 -7.56 3.13 -32.36
CA CYS A 308 -6.93 4.27 -31.69
C CYS A 308 -7.55 4.62 -30.31
N GLU A 309 -8.32 3.74 -29.67
CA GLU A 309 -9.17 4.09 -28.53
C GLU A 309 -8.62 3.65 -27.17
N GLY A 310 -7.56 2.88 -27.14
CA GLY A 310 -7.07 2.35 -25.88
C GLY A 310 -5.55 2.28 -25.78
N SER A 311 -5.07 2.50 -24.60
CA SER A 311 -3.70 2.16 -24.21
C SER A 311 -3.76 1.35 -22.94
N SER A 312 -2.76 0.53 -22.66
CA SER A 312 -2.67 -0.14 -21.37
C SER A 312 -1.26 -0.60 -21.05
N LEU A 313 -0.99 -0.76 -19.74
CA LEU A 313 0.15 -1.50 -19.24
C LEU A 313 -0.37 -2.79 -18.61
N LYS A 314 0.27 -3.92 -18.96
CA LYS A 314 -0.15 -5.26 -18.55
C LYS A 314 1.00 -5.99 -17.87
N GLY A 315 0.65 -6.85 -16.94
CA GLY A 315 1.58 -7.79 -16.32
C GLY A 315 1.14 -9.22 -16.62
N ASP A 316 1.84 -9.91 -17.53
CA ASP A 316 1.50 -11.28 -17.92
C ASP A 316 2.15 -12.29 -16.95
N VAL A 317 1.33 -13.17 -16.38
CA VAL A 317 1.76 -14.33 -15.56
C VAL A 317 1.24 -15.59 -16.24
N PHE A 318 2.14 -16.32 -16.92
CA PHE A 318 1.82 -17.53 -17.67
C PHE A 318 1.51 -18.70 -16.74
N PHE A 319 0.67 -19.62 -17.18
CA PHE A 319 0.32 -20.83 -16.43
C PHE A 319 1.54 -21.72 -16.19
N SER A 320 2.52 -21.68 -17.09
CA SER A 320 3.82 -22.33 -16.94
C SER A 320 4.73 -21.68 -15.87
N GLY A 321 4.32 -20.56 -15.27
CA GLY A 321 5.11 -19.83 -14.27
C GLY A 321 6.10 -18.82 -14.83
N LYS A 322 6.02 -18.52 -16.13
CA LYS A 322 6.78 -17.43 -16.76
C LYS A 322 6.07 -16.10 -16.58
N VAL A 323 6.82 -14.99 -16.73
CA VAL A 323 6.28 -13.63 -16.61
C VAL A 323 6.88 -12.71 -17.67
N ARG A 324 6.13 -11.64 -18.00
CA ARG A 324 6.60 -10.51 -18.81
C ARG A 324 5.70 -9.30 -18.59
N PHE A 325 6.07 -8.16 -19.12
CA PHE A 325 5.19 -6.99 -19.26
C PHE A 325 4.80 -6.78 -20.72
N ALA A 326 3.63 -6.18 -20.91
CA ALA A 326 3.16 -5.72 -22.21
C ALA A 326 2.75 -4.25 -22.11
N LYS A 327 3.05 -3.52 -23.17
CA LYS A 327 2.57 -2.17 -23.42
C LYS A 327 1.70 -2.21 -24.67
N GLU A 328 0.47 -1.79 -24.53
CA GLU A 328 -0.45 -1.60 -25.64
C GLU A 328 -0.58 -0.11 -25.88
N GLN A 329 -0.25 0.32 -27.09
CA GLN A 329 -0.38 1.70 -27.51
C GLN A 329 -1.57 1.83 -28.45
N TRP A 330 -2.57 2.60 -28.04
CA TRP A 330 -3.74 2.94 -28.85
C TRP A 330 -4.50 1.76 -29.41
N HIS A 331 -4.37 0.57 -28.81
CA HIS A 331 -4.94 -0.68 -29.30
C HIS A 331 -4.44 -1.13 -30.70
N VAL A 332 -3.36 -0.53 -31.18
CA VAL A 332 -2.77 -0.82 -32.50
C VAL A 332 -1.70 -1.88 -32.39
N SER A 333 -0.91 -1.85 -31.33
CA SER A 333 0.19 -2.78 -31.14
C SER A 333 0.42 -3.18 -29.71
N TYR A 334 1.02 -4.36 -29.57
CA TYR A 334 1.54 -4.86 -28.31
C TYR A 334 3.05 -4.99 -28.40
N VAL A 335 3.76 -4.32 -27.50
CA VAL A 335 5.21 -4.48 -27.33
C VAL A 335 5.48 -5.13 -25.99
N PHE A 336 6.24 -6.22 -26.02
CA PHE A 336 6.49 -7.05 -24.85
C PHE A 336 7.93 -6.88 -24.35
N THR A 337 8.12 -7.03 -23.03
CA THR A 337 9.44 -7.29 -22.48
C THR A 337 9.84 -8.76 -22.68
N ASN A 338 11.10 -9.07 -22.46
CA ASN A 338 11.58 -10.45 -22.53
C ASN A 338 10.86 -11.32 -21.48
N ILE A 339 10.49 -12.54 -21.89
CA ILE A 339 9.90 -13.52 -20.98
C ILE A 339 10.96 -14.02 -20.01
N LYS A 340 10.62 -14.08 -18.71
CA LYS A 340 11.44 -14.62 -17.63
C LYS A 340 10.72 -15.79 -16.97
N THR A 341 11.46 -16.78 -16.48
CA THR A 341 10.91 -17.82 -15.62
C THR A 341 10.91 -17.32 -14.17
N ALA A 342 9.73 -17.21 -13.58
CA ALA A 342 9.53 -16.73 -12.21
C ALA A 342 9.33 -17.88 -11.22
N THR A 343 8.60 -18.92 -11.63
CA THR A 343 8.31 -20.08 -10.79
C THR A 343 8.06 -21.32 -11.67
N SER A 344 7.76 -22.45 -11.06
CA SER A 344 7.16 -23.61 -11.77
C SER A 344 5.70 -23.31 -12.16
N THR A 345 5.05 -24.25 -12.87
CA THR A 345 3.63 -24.10 -13.26
C THR A 345 2.76 -23.67 -12.07
N ILE A 346 1.81 -22.78 -12.36
CA ILE A 346 0.81 -22.28 -11.42
C ILE A 346 -0.57 -22.96 -11.59
N GLU A 347 -0.69 -23.96 -12.48
CA GLU A 347 -1.91 -24.73 -12.66
C GLU A 347 -2.26 -25.53 -11.40
N ASP A 348 -3.54 -25.79 -11.20
CA ASP A 348 -4.13 -26.57 -10.09
C ASP A 348 -3.82 -26.10 -8.67
N LYS A 349 -3.29 -24.89 -8.50
CA LYS A 349 -3.04 -24.32 -7.18
C LYS A 349 -3.47 -22.87 -7.09
N TRP A 350 -3.85 -22.42 -5.89
CA TRP A 350 -4.09 -21.03 -5.63
C TRP A 350 -2.78 -20.24 -5.65
N VAL A 351 -2.76 -19.17 -6.45
CA VAL A 351 -1.63 -18.24 -6.53
C VAL A 351 -2.15 -16.81 -6.38
N GLY A 352 -1.52 -16.05 -5.50
CA GLY A 352 -1.70 -14.60 -5.41
C GLY A 352 -0.85 -13.89 -6.45
N ILE A 353 -1.45 -12.96 -7.19
CA ILE A 353 -0.78 -12.12 -8.17
C ILE A 353 -1.04 -10.67 -7.80
N LYS A 354 0.03 -9.87 -7.70
CA LYS A 354 -0.08 -8.41 -7.67
C LYS A 354 0.59 -7.81 -8.89
N PHE A 355 -0.14 -6.93 -9.55
CA PHE A 355 0.36 -6.07 -10.62
C PHE A 355 0.33 -4.62 -10.12
N ILE A 356 1.49 -3.96 -10.16
CA ILE A 356 1.66 -2.62 -9.63
C ILE A 356 2.17 -1.71 -10.73
N VAL A 357 1.56 -0.54 -10.85
CA VAL A 357 1.96 0.49 -11.81
C VAL A 357 2.03 1.83 -11.10
N TYR A 358 3.13 2.55 -11.28
CA TYR A 358 3.26 3.90 -10.76
C TYR A 358 4.23 4.78 -11.52
N ASN A 359 3.96 6.09 -11.46
CA ASN A 359 4.86 7.12 -11.95
C ASN A 359 5.88 7.48 -10.87
N PHE A 360 7.10 7.78 -11.28
CA PHE A 360 8.09 8.46 -10.45
C PHE A 360 8.92 9.41 -11.29
N VAL A 361 9.71 10.26 -10.64
CA VAL A 361 10.55 11.24 -11.34
C VAL A 361 11.99 10.76 -11.32
N GLU A 362 12.58 10.62 -12.50
CA GLU A 362 13.99 10.27 -12.70
C GLU A 362 14.62 11.31 -13.61
N ASN A 363 15.70 11.97 -13.19
CA ASN A 363 16.38 13.03 -13.94
C ASN A 363 15.42 14.11 -14.47
N SER A 364 14.52 14.57 -13.62
CA SER A 364 13.48 15.57 -13.93
C SER A 364 12.44 15.13 -14.99
N LYS A 365 12.38 13.86 -15.35
CA LYS A 365 11.38 13.30 -16.27
C LYS A 365 10.46 12.34 -15.53
N VAL A 366 9.20 12.36 -15.91
CA VAL A 366 8.24 11.35 -15.45
C VAL A 366 8.50 10.05 -16.20
N VAL A 367 8.73 8.98 -15.46
CA VAL A 367 8.86 7.62 -15.95
C VAL A 367 7.85 6.71 -15.27
N VAL A 368 7.63 5.53 -15.83
CA VAL A 368 6.61 4.60 -15.32
C VAL A 368 7.25 3.29 -14.93
N LYS A 369 6.96 2.83 -13.71
CA LYS A 369 7.38 1.53 -13.24
C LYS A 369 6.20 0.55 -13.20
N THR A 370 6.46 -0.67 -13.66
CA THR A 370 5.57 -1.82 -13.52
C THR A 370 6.27 -2.90 -12.70
N GLU A 371 5.54 -3.55 -11.80
CA GLU A 371 6.05 -4.64 -10.98
C GLU A 371 5.08 -5.81 -10.97
N LEU A 372 5.61 -7.04 -10.98
CA LEU A 372 4.87 -8.27 -10.74
C LEU A 372 5.37 -8.94 -9.47
N TRP A 373 4.42 -9.33 -8.61
CA TRP A 373 4.67 -10.01 -7.35
C TRP A 373 3.79 -11.24 -7.26
N LEU A 374 4.34 -12.36 -6.82
CA LEU A 374 3.62 -13.63 -6.68
C LEU A 374 3.64 -14.13 -5.23
N ASP A 375 2.50 -14.62 -4.78
CA ASP A 375 2.35 -15.50 -3.61
C ASP A 375 2.00 -16.91 -4.11
N ILE A 376 3.04 -17.68 -4.42
CA ILE A 376 2.91 -19.02 -5.02
C ILE A 376 2.45 -20.10 -4.02
N ASN A 377 2.51 -19.79 -2.72
CA ASN A 377 2.14 -20.69 -1.64
C ASN A 377 0.80 -20.34 -0.99
N ASN A 378 0.11 -19.32 -1.49
CA ASN A 378 -1.17 -18.85 -0.95
C ASN A 378 -1.12 -18.60 0.58
N ASN A 379 -0.04 -17.96 1.05
CA ASN A 379 0.22 -17.71 2.48
C ASN A 379 0.37 -16.22 2.82
N GLY A 380 0.10 -15.33 1.89
CA GLY A 380 0.19 -13.88 2.05
C GLY A 380 1.60 -13.30 1.83
N ASN A 381 2.59 -14.14 1.54
CA ASN A 381 3.97 -13.71 1.30
C ASN A 381 4.22 -13.47 -0.19
N PHE A 382 4.06 -12.25 -0.63
CA PHE A 382 4.35 -11.82 -2.00
C PHE A 382 5.84 -11.58 -2.20
N VAL A 383 6.40 -12.18 -3.24
CA VAL A 383 7.79 -11.99 -3.69
C VAL A 383 7.77 -11.30 -5.05
N LYS A 384 8.58 -10.25 -5.23
CA LYS A 384 8.73 -9.59 -6.51
C LYS A 384 9.45 -10.52 -7.48
N VAL A 385 8.81 -10.81 -8.61
CA VAL A 385 9.33 -11.74 -9.63
C VAL A 385 9.83 -11.03 -10.87
N ASP A 386 9.31 -9.84 -11.16
CA ASP A 386 9.79 -9.01 -12.28
C ASP A 386 9.46 -7.53 -12.05
N GLU A 387 10.23 -6.67 -12.71
CA GLU A 387 9.96 -5.24 -12.80
C GLU A 387 10.46 -4.67 -14.13
N ASN A 388 9.81 -3.61 -14.60
CA ASN A 388 10.23 -2.86 -15.78
C ASN A 388 10.06 -1.35 -15.53
N VAL A 389 10.90 -0.53 -16.15
CA VAL A 389 10.79 0.93 -16.12
C VAL A 389 10.74 1.45 -17.55
N ASP A 390 9.61 2.06 -17.90
CA ASP A 390 9.43 2.76 -19.16
C ASP A 390 10.00 4.18 -19.05
N ARG A 391 11.11 4.38 -19.72
CA ARG A 391 11.82 5.69 -19.84
C ARG A 391 11.66 6.32 -21.20
N GLY A 392 10.75 5.80 -22.05
CA GLY A 392 10.72 6.00 -23.49
C GLY A 392 11.52 4.92 -24.21
N GLY A 393 11.33 4.80 -25.53
CA GLY A 393 11.95 3.78 -26.37
C GLY A 393 11.32 2.39 -26.24
N TRP A 394 10.31 2.20 -25.39
CA TRP A 394 9.53 0.97 -25.34
C TRP A 394 8.23 1.16 -26.11
N GLY A 395 8.14 0.53 -27.27
CA GLY A 395 7.07 0.69 -28.24
C GLY A 395 7.58 1.25 -29.56
N THR A 396 6.93 0.92 -30.64
CA THR A 396 7.36 1.30 -32.00
C THR A 396 6.20 1.77 -32.88
N GLU A 397 4.98 1.74 -32.36
CA GLU A 397 3.77 1.98 -33.13
C GLU A 397 2.85 2.98 -32.43
N GLY A 398 1.86 3.51 -33.15
CA GLY A 398 0.91 4.51 -32.62
C GLY A 398 0.96 5.83 -33.35
N THR A 399 1.84 5.99 -34.36
CA THR A 399 1.92 7.21 -35.18
C THR A 399 0.65 7.46 -35.96
N GLU A 400 -0.02 6.41 -36.42
CA GLU A 400 -1.32 6.47 -37.11
C GLU A 400 -2.43 7.02 -36.20
N CYS A 401 -2.23 6.97 -34.89
CA CYS A 401 -3.16 7.53 -33.90
C CYS A 401 -2.74 8.92 -33.39
N GLY A 402 -1.74 9.55 -33.99
CA GLY A 402 -1.26 10.87 -33.58
C GLY A 402 -0.42 10.89 -32.31
N GLY A 403 -0.11 9.71 -31.75
CA GLY A 403 0.80 9.59 -30.61
C GLY A 403 2.25 9.41 -31.04
N ALA A 404 3.18 9.52 -30.09
CA ALA A 404 4.58 9.15 -30.31
C ALA A 404 4.73 7.63 -30.29
N PRO A 405 5.59 7.02 -31.15
CA PRO A 405 5.74 5.57 -31.25
C PRO A 405 6.15 4.89 -29.94
N ASP A 406 6.88 5.58 -29.10
CA ASP A 406 7.43 5.10 -27.83
C ASP A 406 6.85 5.86 -26.61
N GLN A 407 5.69 6.45 -26.76
CA GLN A 407 5.06 7.29 -25.75
C GLN A 407 4.94 6.58 -24.40
N ILE A 408 5.42 7.23 -23.34
CA ILE A 408 5.28 6.74 -21.99
C ILE A 408 3.81 6.88 -21.56
N ILE A 409 3.17 5.78 -21.17
CA ILE A 409 1.79 5.79 -20.65
C ILE A 409 1.79 6.24 -19.19
N SER A 410 1.92 7.54 -18.94
CA SER A 410 2.03 8.14 -17.60
C SER A 410 0.69 8.65 -17.04
N TRP A 411 -0.38 8.55 -17.78
CA TRP A 411 -1.74 8.94 -17.39
C TRP A 411 -2.47 7.84 -16.65
N GLY A 412 -3.61 8.16 -16.05
CA GLY A 412 -4.54 7.20 -15.47
C GLY A 412 -5.61 6.76 -16.47
N GLY A 413 -6.49 5.90 -16.01
CA GLY A 413 -7.68 5.50 -16.74
C GLY A 413 -8.81 5.09 -15.80
N PRO A 414 -10.06 5.18 -16.26
CA PRO A 414 -11.24 4.88 -15.44
C PRO A 414 -11.46 3.38 -15.23
N ILE A 415 -10.71 2.52 -15.92
CA ILE A 415 -10.91 1.07 -15.92
C ILE A 415 -9.61 0.36 -15.58
N THR A 416 -9.71 -0.67 -14.75
CA THR A 416 -8.71 -1.74 -14.63
C THR A 416 -9.39 -3.07 -14.95
N THR A 417 -8.63 -4.04 -15.46
CA THR A 417 -9.21 -5.31 -15.92
C THR A 417 -8.39 -6.50 -15.45
N PHE A 418 -9.08 -7.49 -14.87
CA PHE A 418 -8.53 -8.83 -14.66
C PHE A 418 -8.83 -9.68 -15.87
N ARG A 419 -7.79 -10.20 -16.52
CA ARG A 419 -7.88 -10.82 -17.83
C ARG A 419 -7.21 -12.19 -17.87
N TRP A 420 -7.81 -13.10 -18.65
CA TRP A 420 -7.16 -14.28 -19.25
C TRP A 420 -7.89 -14.65 -20.55
N ASP A 421 -7.25 -15.47 -21.39
CA ASP A 421 -7.83 -15.81 -22.70
C ASP A 421 -8.13 -17.30 -22.86
N THR A 422 -7.22 -18.21 -22.67
CA THR A 422 -7.42 -19.62 -23.07
C THR A 422 -7.90 -20.55 -21.95
N ALA A 423 -7.71 -20.19 -20.68
CA ALA A 423 -8.21 -21.02 -19.59
C ALA A 423 -9.74 -21.09 -19.61
N THR A 424 -10.28 -22.31 -19.49
CA THR A 424 -11.71 -22.60 -19.63
C THR A 424 -12.40 -22.82 -18.28
N ASP A 425 -11.65 -22.98 -17.19
CA ASP A 425 -12.16 -23.12 -15.83
C ASP A 425 -11.17 -22.49 -14.85
N VAL A 426 -11.55 -21.35 -14.28
CA VAL A 426 -10.72 -20.59 -13.34
C VAL A 426 -11.51 -20.25 -12.10
N ASP A 427 -10.96 -20.59 -10.93
CA ASP A 427 -11.44 -20.06 -9.64
C ASP A 427 -10.69 -18.77 -9.29
N PHE A 428 -11.40 -17.82 -8.68
CA PHE A 428 -10.82 -16.55 -8.27
C PHE A 428 -11.44 -16.02 -6.96
N LYS A 429 -10.67 -15.23 -6.22
CA LYS A 429 -11.10 -14.59 -4.97
C LYS A 429 -10.28 -13.34 -4.67
N ASN A 430 -10.79 -12.49 -3.78
CA ASN A 430 -10.07 -11.34 -3.21
C ASN A 430 -9.51 -10.39 -4.27
N LEU A 431 -10.30 -10.15 -5.33
CA LEU A 431 -9.92 -9.16 -6.34
C LEU A 431 -9.97 -7.77 -5.70
N SER A 432 -8.93 -6.99 -5.91
CA SER A 432 -8.91 -5.60 -5.47
C SER A 432 -8.06 -4.70 -6.36
N VAL A 433 -8.41 -3.43 -6.37
CA VAL A 433 -7.63 -2.34 -6.98
C VAL A 433 -7.60 -1.20 -5.99
N ARG A 434 -6.43 -0.63 -5.76
CA ARG A 434 -6.29 0.53 -4.90
C ARG A 434 -5.22 1.49 -5.40
N GLU A 435 -5.48 2.79 -5.30
CA GLU A 435 -4.44 3.79 -5.53
C GLU A 435 -3.38 3.72 -4.44
N ILE A 436 -2.14 3.81 -4.86
CA ILE A 436 -0.97 3.76 -3.97
C ILE A 436 -0.27 5.11 -3.90
N LEU A 437 0.42 5.33 -2.77
CA LEU A 437 1.46 6.33 -2.66
C LEU A 437 2.78 5.68 -3.12
N PRO A 438 3.32 6.09 -4.29
CA PRO A 438 4.55 5.49 -4.81
C PRO A 438 5.73 5.76 -3.87
N PRO A 439 6.77 4.90 -3.87
CA PRO A 439 8.03 5.21 -3.22
C PRO A 439 8.66 6.45 -3.88
N GLN A 440 9.27 7.29 -3.03
CA GLN A 440 9.98 8.51 -3.48
C GLN A 440 11.41 8.16 -3.87
#